data_470e06e76eba914e7cb69686d8131363
#
_entry.id   470e06e76eba914e7cb69686d8131363
#
_cell.length_a   1.000
_cell.length_b   1.000
_cell.length_c   1.000
_cell.angle_alpha   90.00
_cell.angle_beta   90.00
_cell.angle_gamma   90.00
#
_symmetry.space_group_name_H-M   'P 1'
#
loop_
_entity.id
_entity.type
_entity.pdbx_description
1 polymer ?
#
loop_
_entity_poly.entity_id
_entity_poly.type
_entity_poly.pdbx_seq_one_letter_code
_entity_poly.pdbx_strand_id
1 'polypeptide(L)'
;PGDLFVALRGERFDGHDFLAGARAAGAVAVLAEHGLSDAMPGLLVRDTLQALQQLAAAWRARLQLALIAVTGSNGKTTVTQMCAGMLRAWLGEQALATAGNLNNHIGVPLTLLRLRQDGQTWHRAAVLELGMNHPGEIALLARLAAPTVALVNNAQREHQEFMSSVEAVARENGQVIQALGAGGTVVIPADDAFTPLWRELAGARRVLSFGVPGADVHADARWHGDHWTLTLHTPAGSAATTLAQPGVHNLRNAQAAAAAALAAAAPL
;
A
#
# COMPACT_ATOMS: atom_id res chain seq x y z
N PRO A 1 -18.76 -8.38 -16.93
CA PRO A 1 -18.67 -8.29 -18.39
C PRO A 1 -17.69 -7.21 -18.81
N GLY A 2 -16.92 -7.47 -19.90
CA GLY A 2 -15.93 -6.50 -20.37
C GLY A 2 -14.53 -6.65 -19.75
N ASP A 3 -14.31 -7.64 -18.90
CA ASP A 3 -13.05 -7.83 -18.17
C ASP A 3 -12.00 -8.57 -19.02
N LEU A 4 -10.72 -8.30 -18.73
CA LEU A 4 -9.58 -9.11 -19.15
C LEU A 4 -9.40 -10.25 -18.12
N PHE A 5 -9.51 -11.50 -18.57
CA PHE A 5 -9.18 -12.64 -17.73
C PHE A 5 -7.68 -12.94 -17.78
N VAL A 6 -7.05 -13.11 -16.63
CA VAL A 6 -5.64 -13.51 -16.53
C VAL A 6 -5.56 -14.93 -15.99
N ALA A 7 -5.08 -15.87 -16.79
CA ALA A 7 -4.98 -17.27 -16.45
C ALA A 7 -3.75 -17.54 -15.56
N LEU A 8 -3.84 -17.17 -14.29
CA LEU A 8 -2.77 -17.40 -13.32
C LEU A 8 -2.68 -18.87 -12.93
N ARG A 9 -1.47 -19.34 -12.66
CA ARG A 9 -1.20 -20.65 -12.06
C ARG A 9 -0.98 -20.50 -10.57
N GLY A 10 -1.65 -21.31 -9.79
CA GLY A 10 -1.43 -21.47 -8.37
C GLY A 10 -1.04 -22.91 -8.03
N GLU A 11 -0.72 -23.17 -6.78
CA GLU A 11 -0.33 -24.51 -6.31
C GLU A 11 -1.41 -25.58 -6.51
N ARG A 12 -2.69 -25.20 -6.50
CA ARG A 12 -3.85 -26.12 -6.54
C ARG A 12 -4.72 -25.95 -7.77
N PHE A 13 -4.56 -24.88 -8.54
CA PHE A 13 -5.43 -24.52 -9.67
C PHE A 13 -4.59 -23.96 -10.81
N ASP A 14 -4.96 -24.32 -12.03
CA ASP A 14 -4.46 -23.68 -13.23
C ASP A 14 -5.59 -22.81 -13.83
N GLY A 15 -5.38 -21.52 -13.94
CA GLY A 15 -6.33 -20.56 -14.51
C GLY A 15 -6.68 -20.88 -15.96
N HIS A 16 -5.82 -21.61 -16.68
CA HIS A 16 -6.07 -22.02 -18.07
C HIS A 16 -7.25 -22.98 -18.20
N ASP A 17 -7.57 -23.76 -17.17
CA ASP A 17 -8.73 -24.66 -17.15
C ASP A 17 -10.06 -23.88 -17.13
N PHE A 18 -10.03 -22.59 -16.82
CA PHE A 18 -11.22 -21.74 -16.65
C PHE A 18 -11.48 -20.80 -17.83
N LEU A 19 -10.75 -20.88 -18.94
CA LEU A 19 -10.90 -19.97 -20.08
C LEU A 19 -12.33 -19.96 -20.64
N ALA A 20 -12.94 -21.13 -20.82
CA ALA A 20 -14.33 -21.23 -21.29
C ALA A 20 -15.33 -20.64 -20.29
N GLY A 21 -15.13 -20.88 -18.99
CA GLY A 21 -15.95 -20.30 -17.91
C GLY A 21 -15.81 -18.78 -17.82
N ALA A 22 -14.62 -18.25 -17.94
CA ALA A 22 -14.36 -16.81 -17.96
C ALA A 22 -15.08 -16.12 -19.12
N ARG A 23 -15.05 -16.73 -20.32
CA ARG A 23 -15.81 -16.24 -21.47
C ARG A 23 -17.31 -16.25 -21.19
N ALA A 24 -17.87 -17.37 -20.70
CA ALA A 24 -19.27 -17.47 -20.36
C ALA A 24 -19.70 -16.43 -19.30
N ALA A 25 -18.79 -16.04 -18.39
CA ALA A 25 -18.98 -14.99 -17.40
C ALA A 25 -18.81 -13.56 -17.96
N GLY A 26 -18.47 -13.43 -19.27
CA GLY A 26 -18.42 -12.12 -19.95
C GLY A 26 -17.03 -11.50 -20.07
N ALA A 27 -15.95 -12.28 -19.87
CA ALA A 27 -14.61 -11.81 -20.21
C ALA A 27 -14.51 -11.59 -21.73
N VAL A 28 -13.91 -10.47 -22.14
CA VAL A 28 -13.79 -10.07 -23.55
C VAL A 28 -12.41 -10.34 -24.13
N ALA A 29 -11.43 -10.57 -23.27
CA ALA A 29 -10.06 -10.91 -23.65
C ALA A 29 -9.38 -11.77 -22.58
N VAL A 30 -8.30 -12.44 -22.96
CA VAL A 30 -7.52 -13.29 -22.05
C VAL A 30 -6.02 -13.03 -22.17
N LEU A 31 -5.34 -13.14 -21.02
CA LEU A 31 -3.89 -13.23 -20.90
C LEU A 31 -3.56 -14.65 -20.44
N ALA A 32 -2.89 -15.45 -21.28
CA ALA A 32 -2.65 -16.86 -21.04
C ALA A 32 -1.27 -17.29 -21.56
N GLU A 33 -0.75 -18.43 -21.07
CA GLU A 33 0.47 -19.05 -21.55
C GLU A 33 0.20 -20.04 -22.70
N HIS A 34 -1.03 -20.58 -22.76
CA HIS A 34 -1.52 -21.49 -23.79
C HIS A 34 -3.06 -21.51 -23.84
N GLY A 35 -3.62 -22.29 -24.74
CA GLY A 35 -5.06 -22.59 -24.76
C GLY A 35 -5.95 -21.51 -25.39
N LEU A 36 -5.36 -20.52 -26.09
CA LEU A 36 -6.17 -19.54 -26.83
C LEU A 36 -6.95 -20.23 -27.94
N SER A 37 -8.16 -19.74 -28.20
CA SER A 37 -9.02 -20.14 -29.32
C SER A 37 -9.52 -18.90 -30.05
N ASP A 38 -9.97 -19.05 -31.30
CA ASP A 38 -10.57 -17.97 -32.09
C ASP A 38 -11.81 -17.35 -31.44
N ALA A 39 -12.36 -18.04 -30.44
CA ALA A 39 -13.59 -17.64 -29.76
C ALA A 39 -13.41 -16.50 -28.74
N MET A 40 -12.19 -16.21 -28.30
CA MET A 40 -11.88 -15.11 -27.36
C MET A 40 -10.50 -14.55 -27.70
N PRO A 41 -10.41 -13.25 -28.06
CA PRO A 41 -9.13 -12.61 -28.34
C PRO A 41 -8.27 -12.61 -27.09
N GLY A 42 -6.95 -12.72 -27.25
CA GLY A 42 -6.03 -12.76 -26.13
C GLY A 42 -4.58 -12.61 -26.54
N LEU A 43 -3.73 -12.52 -25.53
CA LEU A 43 -2.29 -12.50 -25.67
C LEU A 43 -1.70 -13.76 -25.06
N LEU A 44 -0.85 -14.45 -25.84
CA LEU A 44 0.02 -15.48 -25.32
C LEU A 44 1.29 -14.83 -24.74
N VAL A 45 1.58 -15.19 -23.50
CA VAL A 45 2.75 -14.72 -22.76
C VAL A 45 3.52 -15.90 -22.21
N ARG A 46 4.77 -15.70 -21.80
CA ARG A 46 5.59 -16.77 -21.22
C ARG A 46 5.24 -17.07 -19.77
N ASP A 47 4.78 -16.05 -19.04
CA ASP A 47 4.44 -16.09 -17.62
C ASP A 47 3.32 -15.08 -17.38
N THR A 48 2.15 -15.58 -17.00
CA THR A 48 0.96 -14.76 -16.80
C THR A 48 1.04 -13.87 -15.56
N LEU A 49 1.74 -14.30 -14.51
CA LEU A 49 1.95 -13.48 -13.33
C LEU A 49 2.87 -12.30 -13.63
N GLN A 50 3.99 -12.56 -14.29
CA GLN A 50 4.91 -11.50 -14.71
C GLN A 50 4.23 -10.50 -15.66
N ALA A 51 3.41 -10.99 -16.59
CA ALA A 51 2.66 -10.15 -17.51
C ALA A 51 1.61 -9.29 -16.81
N LEU A 52 0.89 -9.83 -15.80
CA LEU A 52 -0.01 -9.05 -14.94
C LEU A 52 0.74 -7.93 -14.22
N GLN A 53 1.90 -8.21 -13.64
CA GLN A 53 2.73 -7.24 -12.94
C GLN A 53 3.25 -6.15 -13.88
N GLN A 54 3.72 -6.52 -15.08
CA GLN A 54 4.16 -5.57 -16.10
C GLN A 54 3.02 -4.67 -16.58
N LEU A 55 1.83 -5.25 -16.79
CA LEU A 55 0.63 -4.49 -17.16
C LEU A 55 0.28 -3.47 -16.07
N ALA A 56 0.28 -3.90 -14.81
CA ALA A 56 -0.03 -3.03 -13.68
C ALA A 56 1.01 -1.91 -13.51
N ALA A 57 2.30 -2.21 -13.66
CA ALA A 57 3.36 -1.21 -13.60
C ALA A 57 3.28 -0.19 -14.74
N ALA A 58 3.05 -0.67 -15.97
CA ALA A 58 2.86 0.19 -17.14
C ALA A 58 1.61 1.08 -17.01
N TRP A 59 0.53 0.54 -16.46
CA TRP A 59 -0.68 1.30 -16.14
C TRP A 59 -0.40 2.36 -15.07
N ARG A 60 0.24 1.98 -13.95
CA ARG A 60 0.60 2.90 -12.88
C ARG A 60 1.47 4.06 -13.37
N ALA A 61 2.41 3.80 -14.26
CA ALA A 61 3.32 4.82 -14.79
C ALA A 61 2.59 5.92 -15.63
N ARG A 62 1.37 5.67 -16.09
CA ARG A 62 0.55 6.64 -16.84
C ARG A 62 -0.27 7.57 -15.95
N LEU A 63 -0.35 7.27 -14.66
CA LEU A 63 -1.24 7.95 -13.72
C LEU A 63 -0.46 8.92 -12.84
N GLN A 64 -1.02 10.12 -12.65
CA GLN A 64 -0.46 11.16 -11.79
C GLN A 64 -1.34 11.32 -10.55
N LEU A 65 -0.97 10.66 -9.47
CA LEU A 65 -1.68 10.72 -8.19
C LEU A 65 -0.72 10.51 -7.02
N ALA A 66 -1.10 10.99 -5.84
CA ALA A 66 -0.41 10.67 -4.61
C ALA A 66 -0.66 9.19 -4.27
N LEU A 67 0.39 8.39 -4.11
CA LEU A 67 0.28 6.99 -3.73
C LEU A 67 1.08 6.73 -2.46
N ILE A 68 0.35 6.36 -1.41
CA ILE A 68 0.91 5.95 -0.12
C ILE A 68 1.12 4.43 -0.17
N ALA A 69 2.34 3.96 0.06
CA ALA A 69 2.64 2.54 0.27
C ALA A 69 2.93 2.29 1.75
N VAL A 70 2.21 1.36 2.35
CA VAL A 70 2.27 1.04 3.78
C VAL A 70 2.94 -0.31 3.98
N THR A 71 4.04 -0.33 4.73
CA THR A 71 4.75 -1.53 5.17
C THR A 71 4.86 -1.58 6.70
N GLY A 72 5.42 -2.65 7.23
CA GLY A 72 5.69 -2.84 8.66
C GLY A 72 5.23 -4.21 9.14
N SER A 73 5.70 -4.62 10.28
CA SER A 73 5.36 -5.92 10.86
C SER A 73 3.90 -5.97 11.31
N ASN A 74 3.46 -4.96 12.05
CA ASN A 74 2.11 -4.91 12.63
C ASN A 74 1.38 -3.63 12.27
N GLY A 75 0.04 -3.70 12.25
CA GLY A 75 -0.82 -2.53 12.06
C GLY A 75 -0.96 -2.06 10.61
N LYS A 76 -0.35 -2.71 9.64
CA LYS A 76 -0.45 -2.36 8.20
C LYS A 76 -1.89 -2.11 7.75
N THR A 77 -2.76 -3.08 7.96
CA THR A 77 -4.17 -3.00 7.55
C THR A 77 -4.90 -1.87 8.28
N THR A 78 -4.67 -1.71 9.58
CA THR A 78 -5.27 -0.63 10.38
C THR A 78 -4.83 0.73 9.86
N VAL A 79 -3.53 0.94 9.67
CA VAL A 79 -2.98 2.19 9.10
C VAL A 79 -3.53 2.45 7.70
N THR A 80 -3.58 1.42 6.84
CA THR A 80 -4.14 1.52 5.49
C THR A 80 -5.61 1.95 5.53
N GLN A 81 -6.42 1.39 6.43
CA GLN A 81 -7.84 1.76 6.55
C GLN A 81 -8.01 3.16 7.14
N MET A 82 -7.19 3.57 8.11
CA MET A 82 -7.20 4.94 8.64
C MET A 82 -6.80 5.95 7.56
N CYS A 83 -5.73 5.70 6.80
CA CYS A 83 -5.37 6.51 5.62
C CYS A 83 -6.52 6.58 4.62
N ALA A 84 -7.15 5.44 4.31
CA ALA A 84 -8.28 5.37 3.38
C ALA A 84 -9.46 6.23 3.87
N GLY A 85 -9.77 6.21 5.17
CA GLY A 85 -10.78 7.07 5.79
C GLY A 85 -10.47 8.55 5.60
N MET A 86 -9.24 8.97 5.91
CA MET A 86 -8.79 10.35 5.74
C MET A 86 -8.80 10.81 4.27
N LEU A 87 -8.30 9.96 3.36
CA LEU A 87 -8.31 10.28 1.93
C LEU A 87 -9.73 10.37 1.37
N ARG A 88 -10.65 9.50 1.80
CA ARG A 88 -12.06 9.56 1.39
C ARG A 88 -12.78 10.77 1.96
N ALA A 89 -12.49 11.16 3.20
CA ALA A 89 -13.04 12.39 3.77
C ALA A 89 -12.62 13.63 2.96
N TRP A 90 -11.41 13.63 2.42
CA TRP A 90 -10.89 14.72 1.60
C TRP A 90 -11.34 14.65 0.14
N LEU A 91 -11.31 13.48 -0.50
CA LEU A 91 -11.43 13.32 -1.96
C LEU A 91 -12.67 12.53 -2.40
N GLY A 92 -13.45 11.96 -1.47
CA GLY A 92 -14.58 11.10 -1.80
C GLY A 92 -14.16 9.89 -2.63
N GLU A 93 -14.86 9.64 -3.71
CA GLU A 93 -14.64 8.54 -4.65
C GLU A 93 -13.32 8.66 -5.45
N GLN A 94 -12.62 9.80 -5.35
CA GLN A 94 -11.33 9.99 -5.99
C GLN A 94 -10.16 9.38 -5.18
N ALA A 95 -10.46 8.74 -4.05
CA ALA A 95 -9.52 8.02 -3.22
C ALA A 95 -9.71 6.51 -3.36
N LEU A 96 -8.62 5.79 -3.66
CA LEU A 96 -8.62 4.33 -3.75
C LEU A 96 -7.76 3.72 -2.64
N ALA A 97 -8.18 2.57 -2.12
CA ALA A 97 -7.41 1.82 -1.13
C ALA A 97 -7.36 0.33 -1.46
N THR A 98 -6.35 -0.35 -0.92
CA THR A 98 -6.31 -1.82 -0.92
C THR A 98 -7.61 -2.37 -0.33
N ALA A 99 -8.23 -3.30 -1.04
CA ALA A 99 -9.42 -4.02 -0.61
C ALA A 99 -9.04 -5.37 -0.01
N GLY A 100 -9.60 -5.71 1.15
CA GLY A 100 -9.35 -6.99 1.80
C GLY A 100 -7.85 -7.20 2.07
N ASN A 101 -7.35 -8.37 1.64
CA ASN A 101 -5.97 -8.79 1.79
C ASN A 101 -5.16 -8.73 0.48
N LEU A 102 -5.52 -7.85 -0.46
CA LEU A 102 -4.84 -7.71 -1.76
C LEU A 102 -3.50 -6.96 -1.63
N ASN A 103 -2.60 -7.47 -0.79
CA ASN A 103 -1.33 -6.85 -0.42
C ASN A 103 -0.08 -7.59 -0.91
N ASN A 104 -0.26 -8.64 -1.75
CA ASN A 104 0.80 -9.50 -2.26
C ASN A 104 1.09 -9.28 -3.77
N HIS A 105 1.93 -10.11 -4.35
CA HIS A 105 2.40 -10.07 -5.74
C HIS A 105 1.30 -10.25 -6.82
N ILE A 106 0.07 -10.61 -6.43
CA ILE A 106 -1.13 -10.63 -7.27
C ILE A 106 -2.06 -9.47 -6.89
N GLY A 107 -2.29 -9.28 -5.59
CA GLY A 107 -3.25 -8.30 -5.08
C GLY A 107 -2.87 -6.85 -5.35
N VAL A 108 -1.57 -6.51 -5.21
CA VAL A 108 -1.08 -5.16 -5.52
C VAL A 108 -1.26 -4.83 -7.00
N PRO A 109 -0.86 -5.67 -7.98
CA PRO A 109 -1.19 -5.46 -9.39
C PRO A 109 -2.67 -5.26 -9.66
N LEU A 110 -3.54 -6.10 -9.09
CA LEU A 110 -5.00 -5.97 -9.25
C LEU A 110 -5.52 -4.65 -8.67
N THR A 111 -4.99 -4.19 -7.55
CA THR A 111 -5.35 -2.90 -6.96
C THR A 111 -4.89 -1.74 -7.85
N LEU A 112 -3.68 -1.78 -8.39
CA LEU A 112 -3.17 -0.78 -9.33
C LEU A 112 -4.00 -0.69 -10.60
N LEU A 113 -4.45 -1.81 -11.15
CA LEU A 113 -5.31 -1.86 -12.34
C LEU A 113 -6.74 -1.34 -12.09
N ARG A 114 -7.14 -1.10 -10.85
CA ARG A 114 -8.40 -0.42 -10.50
C ARG A 114 -8.28 1.10 -10.51
N LEU A 115 -7.07 1.64 -10.49
CA LEU A 115 -6.87 3.09 -10.62
C LEU A 115 -7.38 3.58 -11.97
N ARG A 116 -8.01 4.75 -11.99
CA ARG A 116 -8.56 5.40 -13.19
C ARG A 116 -8.20 6.88 -13.17
N GLN A 117 -7.89 7.40 -14.34
CA GLN A 117 -7.84 8.83 -14.66
C GLN A 117 -8.40 9.01 -16.07
N ASP A 118 -9.70 8.85 -16.21
CA ASP A 118 -10.46 8.94 -17.46
C ASP A 118 -11.64 9.91 -17.30
N GLY A 119 -12.46 10.02 -18.32
CA GLY A 119 -13.61 10.94 -18.31
C GLY A 119 -14.73 10.61 -17.33
N GLN A 120 -14.70 9.41 -16.71
CA GLN A 120 -15.72 8.94 -15.75
C GLN A 120 -15.21 8.94 -14.31
N THR A 121 -13.96 8.52 -14.11
CA THR A 121 -13.35 8.38 -12.79
C THR A 121 -11.95 8.99 -12.78
N TRP A 122 -11.68 9.82 -11.77
CA TRP A 122 -10.37 10.47 -11.64
C TRP A 122 -9.81 10.30 -10.23
N HIS A 123 -9.05 9.23 -10.01
CA HIS A 123 -8.36 9.04 -8.75
C HIS A 123 -7.21 10.05 -8.59
N ARG A 124 -7.18 10.72 -7.42
CA ARG A 124 -6.18 11.72 -7.05
C ARG A 124 -5.24 11.21 -5.97
N ALA A 125 -5.69 10.26 -5.17
CA ALA A 125 -4.85 9.60 -4.16
C ALA A 125 -5.20 8.12 -4.05
N ALA A 126 -4.20 7.34 -3.62
CA ALA A 126 -4.39 5.94 -3.27
C ALA A 126 -3.53 5.55 -2.07
N VAL A 127 -4.00 4.56 -1.30
CA VAL A 127 -3.20 3.90 -0.27
C VAL A 127 -3.16 2.40 -0.52
N LEU A 128 -1.95 1.86 -0.62
CA LEU A 128 -1.70 0.44 -0.85
C LEU A 128 -0.97 -0.18 0.34
N GLU A 129 -1.51 -1.29 0.82
CA GLU A 129 -0.82 -2.16 1.77
C GLU A 129 0.15 -3.05 1.00
N LEU A 130 1.39 -3.14 1.46
CA LEU A 130 2.41 -4.05 0.94
C LEU A 130 2.74 -5.09 2.02
N GLY A 131 2.42 -6.34 1.73
CA GLY A 131 2.70 -7.48 2.60
C GLY A 131 3.88 -8.29 2.09
N MET A 132 4.60 -8.94 3.01
CA MET A 132 5.68 -9.86 2.68
C MET A 132 5.54 -11.14 3.50
N ASN A 133 6.07 -12.23 2.96
CA ASN A 133 6.42 -13.46 3.65
C ASN A 133 7.91 -13.77 3.45
N HIS A 134 8.49 -13.38 2.32
CA HIS A 134 9.86 -13.67 1.93
C HIS A 134 10.66 -12.40 1.60
N PRO A 135 11.99 -12.46 1.76
CA PRO A 135 12.88 -11.39 1.34
C PRO A 135 12.72 -11.05 -0.15
N GLY A 136 12.75 -9.75 -0.48
CA GLY A 136 12.62 -9.22 -1.83
C GLY A 136 11.19 -8.91 -2.28
N GLU A 137 10.16 -9.35 -1.54
CA GLU A 137 8.77 -9.10 -1.90
C GLU A 137 8.39 -7.62 -1.77
N ILE A 138 8.79 -6.93 -0.70
CA ILE A 138 8.52 -5.49 -0.57
C ILE A 138 9.21 -4.70 -1.68
N ALA A 139 10.45 -5.06 -2.04
CA ALA A 139 11.13 -4.41 -3.15
C ALA A 139 10.38 -4.57 -4.49
N LEU A 140 9.83 -5.76 -4.75
CA LEU A 140 9.00 -6.01 -5.94
C LEU A 140 7.73 -5.16 -5.90
N LEU A 141 6.94 -5.27 -4.82
CA LEU A 141 5.65 -4.60 -4.69
C LEU A 141 5.79 -3.07 -4.74
N ALA A 142 6.81 -2.52 -4.09
CA ALA A 142 7.10 -1.10 -4.09
C ALA A 142 7.49 -0.58 -5.48
N ARG A 143 8.29 -1.35 -6.25
CA ARG A 143 8.59 -0.99 -7.65
C ARG A 143 7.34 -0.97 -8.52
N LEU A 144 6.43 -1.93 -8.37
CA LEU A 144 5.15 -1.96 -9.09
C LEU A 144 4.26 -0.77 -8.72
N ALA A 145 4.18 -0.44 -7.43
CA ALA A 145 3.36 0.64 -6.90
C ALA A 145 3.91 2.02 -7.28
N ALA A 146 5.23 2.18 -7.44
CA ALA A 146 5.90 3.47 -7.66
C ALA A 146 5.32 4.56 -6.75
N PRO A 147 5.49 4.45 -5.41
CA PRO A 147 4.85 5.32 -4.45
C PRO A 147 5.43 6.74 -4.46
N THR A 148 4.63 7.71 -4.02
CA THR A 148 5.07 9.07 -3.69
C THR A 148 5.28 9.26 -2.19
N VAL A 149 4.65 8.41 -1.37
CA VAL A 149 4.80 8.36 0.08
C VAL A 149 5.07 6.93 0.50
N ALA A 150 6.17 6.70 1.22
CA ALA A 150 6.52 5.41 1.81
C ALA A 150 6.34 5.47 3.33
N LEU A 151 5.46 4.64 3.86
CA LEU A 151 5.24 4.52 5.29
C LEU A 151 5.78 3.17 5.78
N VAL A 152 6.71 3.21 6.74
CA VAL A 152 7.13 2.05 7.52
C VAL A 152 6.57 2.20 8.93
N ASN A 153 5.62 1.33 9.30
CA ASN A 153 4.91 1.46 10.57
C ASN A 153 5.75 1.00 11.78
N ASN A 154 6.44 -0.09 11.64
CA ASN A 154 7.33 -0.66 12.68
C ASN A 154 8.12 -1.85 12.12
N ALA A 155 9.14 -2.32 12.88
CA ALA A 155 9.78 -3.61 12.65
C ALA A 155 9.77 -4.42 13.95
N GLN A 156 9.15 -5.60 13.90
CA GLN A 156 9.05 -6.53 15.01
C GLN A 156 9.31 -7.96 14.51
N ARG A 157 9.32 -8.92 15.42
CA ARG A 157 9.45 -10.34 15.05
C ARG A 157 8.21 -10.78 14.28
N GLU A 158 8.41 -11.07 12.99
CA GLU A 158 7.41 -11.68 12.12
C GLU A 158 8.10 -12.63 11.14
N HIS A 159 7.36 -13.59 10.58
CA HIS A 159 7.85 -14.50 9.53
C HIS A 159 9.21 -15.17 9.86
N GLN A 160 9.40 -15.62 11.12
CA GLN A 160 10.68 -16.15 11.63
C GLN A 160 11.22 -17.34 10.83
N GLU A 161 10.35 -18.04 10.11
CA GLU A 161 10.75 -19.15 9.23
C GLU A 161 11.57 -18.68 8.02
N PHE A 162 11.38 -17.43 7.59
CA PHE A 162 11.99 -16.86 6.38
C PHE A 162 12.89 -15.66 6.66
N MET A 163 12.70 -14.99 7.80
CA MET A 163 13.45 -13.80 8.20
C MET A 163 14.40 -14.11 9.35
N SER A 164 15.70 -14.00 9.12
CA SER A 164 16.76 -14.39 10.05
C SER A 164 16.82 -13.52 11.32
N SER A 165 16.32 -12.28 11.28
CA SER A 165 16.35 -11.34 12.41
C SER A 165 15.34 -10.21 12.23
N VAL A 166 15.06 -9.46 13.31
CA VAL A 166 14.26 -8.23 13.24
C VAL A 166 14.92 -7.17 12.37
N GLU A 167 16.26 -7.13 12.33
CA GLU A 167 16.98 -6.24 11.43
C GLU A 167 16.73 -6.59 9.96
N ALA A 168 16.68 -7.89 9.61
CA ALA A 168 16.32 -8.32 8.26
C ALA A 168 14.91 -7.87 7.89
N VAL A 169 13.94 -7.98 8.83
CA VAL A 169 12.58 -7.46 8.66
C VAL A 169 12.59 -5.95 8.46
N ALA A 170 13.36 -5.21 9.25
CA ALA A 170 13.45 -3.76 9.14
C ALA A 170 14.04 -3.32 7.79
N ARG A 171 15.08 -4.02 7.31
CA ARG A 171 15.69 -3.78 5.99
C ARG A 171 14.71 -4.09 4.86
N GLU A 172 13.98 -5.18 4.95
CA GLU A 172 12.97 -5.55 3.94
C GLU A 172 11.81 -4.52 3.92
N ASN A 173 11.24 -4.17 5.08
CA ASN A 173 10.24 -3.11 5.15
C ASN A 173 10.76 -1.77 4.61
N GLY A 174 12.03 -1.46 4.83
CA GLY A 174 12.71 -0.28 4.31
C GLY A 174 12.87 -0.25 2.79
N GLN A 175 12.69 -1.36 2.07
CA GLN A 175 12.75 -1.39 0.60
C GLN A 175 11.70 -0.48 -0.05
N VAL A 176 10.57 -0.22 0.62
CA VAL A 176 9.56 0.73 0.15
C VAL A 176 10.13 2.15 0.01
N ILE A 177 11.09 2.53 0.86
CA ILE A 177 11.76 3.84 0.83
C ILE A 177 12.64 3.97 -0.42
N GLN A 178 13.31 2.89 -0.80
CA GLN A 178 14.19 2.90 -1.97
C GLN A 178 13.43 3.03 -3.30
N ALA A 179 12.16 2.64 -3.32
CA ALA A 179 11.29 2.78 -4.48
C ALA A 179 10.77 4.21 -4.70
N LEU A 180 10.96 5.12 -3.73
CA LEU A 180 10.57 6.52 -3.87
C LEU A 180 11.45 7.25 -4.89
N GLY A 181 10.81 8.09 -5.72
CA GLY A 181 11.51 9.12 -6.49
C GLY A 181 12.15 10.18 -5.59
N ALA A 182 12.94 11.09 -6.17
CA ALA A 182 13.65 12.14 -5.42
C ALA A 182 12.71 13.09 -4.66
N GLY A 183 11.49 13.35 -5.16
CA GLY A 183 10.46 14.18 -4.51
C GLY A 183 9.55 13.42 -3.55
N GLY A 184 9.79 12.13 -3.31
CA GLY A 184 8.97 11.31 -2.42
C GLY A 184 9.18 11.66 -0.94
N THR A 185 8.18 11.35 -0.13
CA THR A 185 8.22 11.56 1.33
C THR A 185 8.24 10.23 2.07
N VAL A 186 9.13 10.10 3.04
CA VAL A 186 9.25 8.95 3.93
C VAL A 186 8.49 9.25 5.23
N VAL A 187 7.69 8.31 5.70
CA VAL A 187 6.96 8.37 6.97
C VAL A 187 7.42 7.20 7.84
N ILE A 188 8.02 7.50 8.98
CA ILE A 188 8.63 6.51 9.88
C ILE A 188 8.36 6.84 11.36
N PRO A 189 8.33 5.84 12.25
CA PRO A 189 8.25 6.10 13.69
C PRO A 189 9.51 6.84 14.17
N ALA A 190 9.35 7.70 15.18
CA ALA A 190 10.47 8.47 15.75
C ALA A 190 11.32 7.64 16.73
N ASP A 191 10.73 6.62 17.35
CA ASP A 191 11.27 5.87 18.49
C ASP A 191 11.40 4.35 18.25
N ASP A 192 11.36 3.90 17.00
CA ASP A 192 11.69 2.52 16.66
C ASP A 192 13.22 2.33 16.65
N ALA A 193 13.69 1.16 17.07
CA ALA A 193 15.11 0.83 17.09
C ALA A 193 15.78 0.95 15.70
N PHE A 194 14.99 0.80 14.63
CA PHE A 194 15.46 0.85 13.24
C PHE A 194 15.21 2.20 12.55
N THR A 195 14.73 3.20 13.27
CA THR A 195 14.59 4.57 12.75
C THR A 195 15.88 5.11 12.12
N PRO A 196 17.09 4.92 12.72
CA PRO A 196 18.33 5.34 12.08
C PRO A 196 18.57 4.69 10.71
N LEU A 197 18.29 3.39 10.57
CA LEU A 197 18.39 2.66 9.30
C LEU A 197 17.46 3.27 8.23
N TRP A 198 16.20 3.53 8.59
CA TRP A 198 15.23 4.09 7.64
C TRP A 198 15.55 5.55 7.26
N ARG A 199 16.13 6.33 8.17
CA ARG A 199 16.67 7.66 7.86
C ARG A 199 17.85 7.59 6.87
N GLU A 200 18.73 6.63 7.03
CA GLU A 200 19.83 6.36 6.09
C GLU A 200 19.26 6.01 4.69
N LEU A 201 18.29 5.10 4.62
CA LEU A 201 17.61 4.72 3.36
C LEU A 201 16.85 5.89 2.73
N ALA A 202 16.34 6.82 3.52
CA ALA A 202 15.68 8.04 3.04
C ALA A 202 16.65 8.97 2.29
N GLY A 203 17.92 9.01 2.68
CA GLY A 203 18.91 9.90 2.10
C GLY A 203 18.49 11.38 2.18
N ALA A 204 18.44 12.06 1.05
CA ALA A 204 18.02 13.46 0.96
C ALA A 204 16.49 13.67 0.86
N ARG A 205 15.69 12.62 0.88
CA ARG A 205 14.22 12.73 0.78
C ARG A 205 13.63 13.33 2.05
N ARG A 206 12.49 13.99 1.91
CA ARG A 206 11.73 14.48 3.04
C ARG A 206 11.32 13.33 3.96
N VAL A 207 11.52 13.51 5.27
CA VAL A 207 11.10 12.56 6.31
C VAL A 207 10.08 13.25 7.20
N LEU A 208 8.97 12.58 7.48
CA LEU A 208 8.02 12.90 8.53
C LEU A 208 8.07 11.78 9.56
N SER A 209 8.40 12.12 10.79
CA SER A 209 8.41 11.19 11.92
C SER A 209 7.09 11.23 12.67
N PHE A 210 6.68 10.11 13.28
CA PHE A 210 5.46 10.03 14.08
C PHE A 210 5.67 9.24 15.38
N GLY A 211 4.75 9.42 16.33
CA GLY A 211 4.56 8.52 17.48
C GLY A 211 4.74 9.17 18.83
N VAL A 212 5.90 9.69 19.17
CA VAL A 212 6.22 10.23 20.50
C VAL A 212 6.28 11.77 20.50
N PRO A 213 6.15 12.41 21.66
CA PRO A 213 6.38 13.86 21.78
C PRO A 213 7.73 14.27 21.18
N GLY A 214 7.72 15.31 20.34
CA GLY A 214 8.90 15.77 19.59
C GLY A 214 9.05 15.15 18.20
N ALA A 215 8.25 14.15 17.83
CA ALA A 215 8.08 13.75 16.44
C ALA A 215 7.31 14.83 15.65
N ASP A 216 7.46 14.83 14.32
CA ASP A 216 6.74 15.77 13.44
C ASP A 216 5.22 15.63 13.58
N VAL A 217 4.73 14.39 13.79
CA VAL A 217 3.33 14.09 14.05
C VAL A 217 3.22 13.30 15.35
N HIS A 218 2.62 13.92 16.36
CA HIS A 218 2.37 13.30 17.67
C HIS A 218 1.02 13.72 18.21
N ALA A 219 0.55 13.07 19.27
CA ALA A 219 -0.74 13.38 19.87
C ALA A 219 -0.68 13.44 21.39
N ASP A 220 -1.33 14.45 21.98
CA ASP A 220 -1.81 14.40 23.35
C ASP A 220 -3.13 13.65 23.38
N ALA A 221 -3.22 12.56 24.13
CA ALA A 221 -4.39 11.70 24.10
C ALA A 221 -4.83 11.24 25.48
N ARG A 222 -6.16 11.10 25.67
CA ARG A 222 -6.76 10.58 26.89
C ARG A 222 -7.82 9.52 26.53
N TRP A 223 -7.73 8.35 27.17
CA TRP A 223 -8.73 7.28 27.03
C TRP A 223 -9.92 7.51 27.97
N HIS A 224 -11.15 7.37 27.46
CA HIS A 224 -12.40 7.57 28.20
C HIS A 224 -13.18 6.27 28.46
N GLY A 225 -12.56 5.12 28.23
CA GLY A 225 -13.19 3.80 28.44
C GLY A 225 -13.75 3.18 27.17
N ASP A 226 -14.18 3.99 26.20
CA ASP A 226 -14.73 3.56 24.90
C ASP A 226 -14.06 4.25 23.71
N HIS A 227 -13.40 5.39 23.93
CA HIS A 227 -12.71 6.13 22.89
C HIS A 227 -11.53 6.95 23.44
N TRP A 228 -10.62 7.35 22.55
CA TRP A 228 -9.61 8.38 22.81
C TRP A 228 -10.15 9.74 22.40
N THR A 229 -9.96 10.75 23.23
CA THR A 229 -9.90 12.13 22.77
C THR A 229 -8.43 12.47 22.54
N LEU A 230 -8.12 13.07 21.41
CA LEU A 230 -6.73 13.40 21.08
C LEU A 230 -6.64 14.76 20.40
N THR A 231 -5.56 15.47 20.70
CA THR A 231 -5.09 16.63 19.95
C THR A 231 -3.88 16.17 19.16
N LEU A 232 -4.02 16.10 17.85
CA LEU A 232 -2.94 15.76 16.93
C LEU A 232 -2.13 17.00 16.64
N HIS A 233 -0.83 16.97 16.86
CA HIS A 233 0.13 18.03 16.53
C HIS A 233 0.89 17.63 15.27
N THR A 234 0.97 18.53 14.30
CA THR A 234 1.58 18.29 12.99
C THR A 234 2.32 19.54 12.51
N PRO A 235 3.19 19.44 11.49
CA PRO A 235 3.79 20.61 10.86
C PRO A 235 2.78 21.59 10.22
N ALA A 236 1.55 21.11 9.91
CA ALA A 236 0.49 21.94 9.34
C ALA A 236 -0.39 22.62 10.41
N GLY A 237 -0.19 22.33 11.70
CA GLY A 237 -0.99 22.83 12.81
C GLY A 237 -1.48 21.69 13.71
N SER A 238 -2.48 21.99 14.54
CA SER A 238 -3.07 21.04 15.48
C SER A 238 -4.55 20.85 15.21
N ALA A 239 -5.04 19.59 15.36
CA ALA A 239 -6.43 19.25 15.21
C ALA A 239 -6.90 18.34 16.35
N ALA A 240 -8.09 18.65 16.91
CA ALA A 240 -8.74 17.79 17.90
C ALA A 240 -9.63 16.77 17.20
N THR A 241 -9.60 15.52 17.65
CA THR A 241 -10.42 14.44 17.12
C THR A 241 -10.64 13.33 18.14
N THR A 242 -11.40 12.32 17.79
CA THR A 242 -11.63 11.11 18.58
C THR A 242 -11.23 9.87 17.81
N LEU A 243 -10.82 8.83 18.53
CA LEU A 243 -10.48 7.52 17.99
C LEU A 243 -11.17 6.43 18.82
N ALA A 244 -12.05 5.66 18.21
CA ALA A 244 -12.81 4.63 18.89
C ALA A 244 -11.99 3.34 19.14
N GLN A 245 -10.95 3.09 18.36
CA GLN A 245 -10.13 1.89 18.49
C GLN A 245 -9.30 1.92 19.79
N PRO A 246 -9.45 0.93 20.68
CA PRO A 246 -8.72 0.88 21.94
C PRO A 246 -7.24 0.56 21.73
N GLY A 247 -6.43 0.90 22.73
CA GLY A 247 -5.01 0.57 22.80
C GLY A 247 -4.07 1.63 22.21
N VAL A 248 -2.93 1.82 22.87
CA VAL A 248 -1.90 2.80 22.50
C VAL A 248 -1.34 2.53 21.09
N HIS A 249 -1.29 1.26 20.66
CA HIS A 249 -0.89 0.89 19.32
C HIS A 249 -1.80 1.49 18.24
N ASN A 250 -3.12 1.59 18.48
CA ASN A 250 -4.04 2.22 17.55
C ASN A 250 -3.92 3.74 17.55
N LEU A 251 -3.61 4.35 18.68
CA LEU A 251 -3.25 5.76 18.73
C LEU A 251 -2.01 6.03 17.86
N ARG A 252 -1.00 5.17 17.93
CA ARG A 252 0.21 5.24 17.11
C ARG A 252 -0.10 5.02 15.62
N ASN A 253 -0.94 4.04 15.29
CA ASN A 253 -1.41 3.82 13.92
C ASN A 253 -2.13 5.05 13.34
N ALA A 254 -2.94 5.74 14.15
CA ALA A 254 -3.62 6.97 13.75
C ALA A 254 -2.64 8.12 13.44
N GLN A 255 -1.57 8.26 14.25
CA GLN A 255 -0.52 9.24 14.00
C GLN A 255 0.26 8.92 12.71
N ALA A 256 0.58 7.64 12.48
CA ALA A 256 1.20 7.18 11.23
C ALA A 256 0.32 7.49 10.01
N ALA A 257 -0.99 7.21 10.11
CA ALA A 257 -1.93 7.47 9.04
C ALA A 257 -2.08 8.96 8.75
N ALA A 258 -2.14 9.81 9.80
CA ALA A 258 -2.19 11.26 9.65
C ALA A 258 -0.92 11.81 8.99
N ALA A 259 0.27 11.34 9.42
CA ALA A 259 1.54 11.71 8.80
C ALA A 259 1.57 11.34 7.30
N ALA A 260 1.08 10.15 6.93
CA ALA A 260 1.04 9.71 5.54
C ALA A 260 0.01 10.50 4.70
N ALA A 261 -1.17 10.81 5.26
CA ALA A 261 -2.17 11.63 4.59
C ALA A 261 -1.65 13.05 4.33
N LEU A 262 -1.01 13.68 5.32
CA LEU A 262 -0.35 14.98 5.16
C LEU A 262 0.79 14.93 4.13
N ALA A 263 1.59 13.86 4.11
CA ALA A 263 2.63 13.65 3.10
C ALA A 263 2.05 13.54 1.69
N ALA A 264 0.82 13.02 1.55
CA ALA A 264 0.06 12.96 0.30
C ALA A 264 -0.70 14.26 -0.02
N ALA A 265 -0.41 15.36 0.72
CA ALA A 265 -1.02 16.67 0.59
C ALA A 265 -2.52 16.75 0.99
N ALA A 266 -3.00 15.82 1.81
CA ALA A 266 -4.30 16.00 2.45
C ALA A 266 -4.27 17.22 3.40
N PRO A 267 -5.33 18.02 3.48
CA PRO A 267 -5.44 19.07 4.49
C PRO A 267 -5.55 18.46 5.89
N LEU A 268 -5.20 19.28 6.90
CA LEU A 268 -5.38 18.91 8.32
C LEU A 268 -6.85 18.99 8.71
#